data_465f79c19d526adb8b20d50f5511dd64
#
_entry.id   465f79c19d526adb8b20d50f5511dd64
#
_cell.length_a   1.000
_cell.length_b   1.000
_cell.length_c   1.000
_cell.angle_alpha   90.00
_cell.angle_beta   90.00
_cell.angle_gamma   90.00
#
_symmetry.space_group_name_H-M   'P 1'
#
loop_
_entity.id
_entity.type
_entity.pdbx_description
1 polymer ?
#
loop_
_entity_poly.entity_id
_entity_poly.type
_entity_poly.pdbx_seq_one_letter_code
_entity_poly.pdbx_strand_id
1 'polypeptide(L)'
;MRTILSTVGTSLLKARDKTLPNLVELLFVLNSTDPRKACAETNALSRLLEDGDRLIFLHSETEEGKLCAQALKTHYERKGYEATFDVIPHLSYRETHFRSQGLRSLVGKLVELIRNEKAQGREVCINATGGFKAEGAYATLVGLLFDVPVYYIHEVFQEIVRMPAIPIDWDYSLLAEYEEFFRFLHQDLRSRYELEKKLSALPQKIRSLLEEEENFVMLSPAGEAFFQAYLAKVDQVASLPVEFSPEAWRSFERADGTVQERVRNLLRKLKLKEVRQNCAKALRNLSCFVYPQGHQSERVLFCEHGNRIRVCAIVSHSDKSYEALLERGISCENARSFLPFPG
;
A
#
# COMPACT_ATOMS: atom_id res chain seq x y z
N MET A 1 -9.44 20.84 -5.83
CA MET A 1 -8.36 20.65 -6.82
C MET A 1 -8.03 19.18 -6.88
N ARG A 2 -8.09 18.59 -8.06
CA ARG A 2 -7.88 17.14 -8.26
C ARG A 2 -6.55 16.92 -8.99
N THR A 3 -5.84 15.84 -8.64
CA THR A 3 -4.62 15.39 -9.33
C THR A 3 -4.93 14.12 -10.12
N ILE A 4 -4.57 14.11 -11.40
CA ILE A 4 -4.69 12.95 -12.28
C ILE A 4 -3.30 12.35 -12.48
N LEU A 5 -3.10 11.13 -11.99
CA LEU A 5 -1.93 10.32 -12.26
C LEU A 5 -2.16 9.56 -13.56
N SER A 6 -1.39 9.85 -14.60
CA SER A 6 -1.57 9.25 -15.92
C SER A 6 -0.37 8.38 -16.30
N THR A 7 -0.59 7.08 -16.50
CA THR A 7 0.42 6.22 -17.10
C THR A 7 0.64 6.63 -18.56
N VAL A 8 1.89 6.57 -19.03
CA VAL A 8 2.30 7.02 -20.36
C VAL A 8 2.88 5.85 -21.14
N GLY A 9 2.22 5.53 -22.25
CA GLY A 9 2.73 4.61 -23.26
C GLY A 9 3.46 5.33 -24.40
N THR A 10 3.74 4.58 -25.45
CA THR A 10 4.45 5.09 -26.65
C THR A 10 3.52 5.27 -27.86
N SER A 11 2.20 5.27 -27.66
CA SER A 11 1.23 5.43 -28.75
C SER A 11 1.34 6.75 -29.51
N LEU A 12 1.89 7.79 -28.88
CA LEU A 12 2.16 9.08 -29.50
C LEU A 12 3.24 8.98 -30.62
N LEU A 13 4.16 8.02 -30.53
CA LEU A 13 5.22 7.83 -31.50
C LEU A 13 4.71 7.25 -32.82
N LYS A 14 3.53 6.60 -32.82
CA LYS A 14 2.88 5.91 -33.96
C LYS A 14 3.94 5.39 -34.94
N ALA A 15 4.11 4.10 -35.07
CA ALA A 15 5.09 3.39 -35.89
C ALA A 15 5.57 4.20 -37.12
N ARG A 16 6.41 5.19 -36.90
CA ARG A 16 7.11 5.97 -37.91
C ARG A 16 8.52 5.39 -38.03
N ASP A 17 9.06 5.46 -39.22
CA ASP A 17 10.38 4.94 -39.56
C ASP A 17 11.42 5.14 -38.47
N LYS A 18 12.20 4.12 -38.24
CA LYS A 18 13.41 3.84 -37.44
C LYS A 18 14.11 4.96 -36.61
N THR A 19 13.72 6.22 -36.70
CA THR A 19 14.29 7.34 -35.94
C THR A 19 13.27 7.92 -34.98
N LEU A 20 13.65 8.10 -33.70
CA LEU A 20 12.83 8.79 -32.73
C LEU A 20 12.54 10.22 -33.18
N PRO A 21 11.28 10.68 -33.20
CA PRO A 21 10.94 12.05 -33.49
C PRO A 21 11.49 12.96 -32.38
N ASN A 22 11.70 14.23 -32.72
CA ASN A 22 12.07 15.23 -31.73
C ASN A 22 10.83 15.79 -31.00
N LEU A 23 11.06 16.49 -29.89
CA LEU A 23 9.98 17.08 -29.08
C LEU A 23 9.09 18.04 -29.89
N VAL A 24 9.64 18.81 -30.81
CA VAL A 24 8.86 19.78 -31.62
C VAL A 24 7.89 19.05 -32.54
N GLU A 25 8.29 17.95 -33.13
CA GLU A 25 7.42 17.11 -33.98
C GLU A 25 6.27 16.51 -33.18
N LEU A 26 6.52 16.01 -31.97
CA LEU A 26 5.48 15.50 -31.11
C LEU A 26 4.50 16.58 -30.68
N LEU A 27 4.99 17.76 -30.32
CA LEU A 27 4.13 18.90 -29.98
C LEU A 27 3.32 19.37 -31.21
N PHE A 28 3.86 19.31 -32.40
CA PHE A 28 3.09 19.58 -33.61
C PHE A 28 1.95 18.58 -33.79
N VAL A 29 2.20 17.29 -33.61
CA VAL A 29 1.17 16.23 -33.65
C VAL A 29 0.08 16.49 -32.61
N LEU A 30 0.46 16.78 -31.36
CA LEU A 30 -0.47 17.03 -30.27
C LEU A 30 -1.35 18.27 -30.51
N ASN A 31 -0.83 19.29 -31.17
CA ASN A 31 -1.55 20.54 -31.45
C ASN A 31 -2.39 20.50 -32.73
N SER A 32 -2.01 19.69 -33.72
CA SER A 32 -2.66 19.64 -35.03
C SER A 32 -3.66 18.46 -35.17
N THR A 33 -3.63 17.51 -34.25
CA THR A 33 -4.48 16.30 -34.28
C THR A 33 -5.60 16.41 -33.22
N ASP A 34 -6.79 15.89 -33.54
CA ASP A 34 -7.84 15.73 -32.55
C ASP A 34 -7.29 14.96 -31.33
N PRO A 35 -7.42 15.48 -30.11
CA PRO A 35 -6.92 14.82 -28.89
C PRO A 35 -7.37 13.37 -28.75
N ARG A 36 -8.57 13.03 -29.28
CA ARG A 36 -9.11 11.67 -29.28
C ARG A 36 -8.33 10.70 -30.17
N LYS A 37 -7.52 11.22 -31.11
CA LYS A 37 -6.78 10.45 -32.10
C LYS A 37 -5.28 10.60 -31.98
N ALA A 38 -4.79 11.57 -31.20
CA ALA A 38 -3.38 11.85 -31.09
C ALA A 38 -2.63 10.73 -30.37
N CYS A 39 -3.04 10.36 -29.16
CA CYS A 39 -2.53 9.21 -28.41
C CYS A 39 -3.56 8.75 -27.35
N ALA A 40 -3.27 7.63 -26.69
CA ALA A 40 -4.13 7.04 -25.66
C ALA A 40 -4.38 8.01 -24.50
N GLU A 41 -3.34 8.68 -24.04
CA GLU A 41 -3.39 9.62 -22.91
C GLU A 41 -4.29 10.82 -23.21
N THR A 42 -4.11 11.47 -24.38
CA THR A 42 -4.93 12.61 -24.76
C THR A 42 -6.37 12.22 -25.05
N ASN A 43 -6.60 11.00 -25.54
CA ASN A 43 -7.94 10.47 -25.74
C ASN A 43 -8.70 10.39 -24.40
N ALA A 44 -8.08 9.82 -23.36
CA ALA A 44 -8.71 9.75 -22.03
C ALA A 44 -8.83 11.14 -21.39
N LEU A 45 -7.76 11.94 -21.40
CA LEU A 45 -7.74 13.27 -20.79
C LEU A 45 -8.73 14.22 -21.42
N SER A 46 -9.03 14.13 -22.73
CA SER A 46 -10.07 14.95 -23.39
C SER A 46 -11.49 14.75 -22.83
N ARG A 47 -11.70 13.71 -22.02
CA ARG A 47 -12.98 13.38 -21.40
C ARG A 47 -12.94 13.45 -19.88
N LEU A 48 -11.76 13.42 -19.31
CA LEU A 48 -11.56 13.33 -17.86
C LEU A 48 -11.21 14.68 -17.22
N LEU A 49 -10.53 15.54 -17.98
CA LEU A 49 -10.02 16.82 -17.48
C LEU A 49 -11.13 17.81 -17.13
N GLU A 50 -10.96 18.45 -16.00
CA GLU A 50 -11.75 19.59 -15.51
C GLU A 50 -10.81 20.79 -15.27
N ASP A 51 -11.38 21.98 -15.22
CA ASP A 51 -10.60 23.19 -14.96
C ASP A 51 -9.95 23.14 -13.58
N GLY A 52 -8.66 23.46 -13.53
CA GLY A 52 -7.87 23.42 -12.30
C GLY A 52 -7.33 22.05 -11.89
N ASP A 53 -7.48 21.03 -12.74
CA ASP A 53 -6.83 19.74 -12.53
C ASP A 53 -5.31 19.86 -12.67
N ARG A 54 -4.59 19.08 -11.87
CA ARG A 54 -3.14 18.87 -11.95
C ARG A 54 -2.86 17.52 -12.59
N LEU A 55 -1.81 17.47 -13.43
CA LEU A 55 -1.41 16.27 -14.16
C LEU A 55 -0.02 15.79 -13.72
N ILE A 56 0.10 14.49 -13.46
CA ILE A 56 1.39 13.82 -13.26
C ILE A 56 1.48 12.67 -14.24
N PHE A 57 2.41 12.77 -15.21
CA PHE A 57 2.65 11.75 -16.21
C PHE A 57 3.72 10.77 -15.75
N LEU A 58 3.37 9.48 -15.67
CA LEU A 58 4.25 8.41 -15.20
C LEU A 58 4.72 7.60 -16.40
N HIS A 59 6.04 7.58 -16.65
CA HIS A 59 6.59 6.96 -17.84
C HIS A 59 7.61 5.86 -17.52
N SER A 60 7.76 4.93 -18.45
CA SER A 60 8.80 3.89 -18.41
C SER A 60 10.21 4.49 -18.44
N GLU A 61 11.18 3.77 -17.88
CA GLU A 61 12.61 4.13 -17.92
C GLU A 61 13.20 3.87 -19.30
N THR A 62 12.63 4.53 -20.32
CA THR A 62 13.05 4.48 -21.72
C THR A 62 13.09 5.89 -22.30
N GLU A 63 13.92 6.12 -23.31
CA GLU A 63 13.97 7.41 -24.00
C GLU A 63 12.64 7.73 -24.70
N GLU A 64 11.97 6.71 -25.24
CA GLU A 64 10.66 6.82 -25.85
C GLU A 64 9.59 7.27 -24.84
N GLY A 65 9.54 6.62 -23.66
CA GLY A 65 8.61 6.96 -22.60
C GLY A 65 8.83 8.37 -22.07
N LYS A 66 10.09 8.74 -21.81
CA LYS A 66 10.48 10.07 -21.36
C LYS A 66 10.07 11.16 -22.36
N LEU A 67 10.35 10.93 -23.64
CA LEU A 67 10.01 11.88 -24.71
C LEU A 67 8.49 12.08 -24.82
N CYS A 68 7.70 11.01 -24.76
CA CYS A 68 6.24 11.09 -24.74
C CYS A 68 5.73 11.89 -23.53
N ALA A 69 6.23 11.59 -22.33
CA ALA A 69 5.82 12.27 -21.11
C ALA A 69 6.18 13.76 -21.14
N GLN A 70 7.37 14.10 -21.64
CA GLN A 70 7.81 15.49 -21.81
C GLN A 70 6.93 16.26 -22.80
N ALA A 71 6.55 15.62 -23.91
CA ALA A 71 5.66 16.22 -24.90
C ALA A 71 4.26 16.47 -24.33
N LEU A 72 3.68 15.49 -23.61
CA LEU A 72 2.40 15.61 -22.94
C LEU A 72 2.43 16.72 -21.88
N LYS A 73 3.43 16.73 -20.99
CA LYS A 73 3.61 17.79 -20.01
C LYS A 73 3.59 19.16 -20.68
N THR A 74 4.46 19.38 -21.65
CA THR A 74 4.58 20.68 -22.34
C THR A 74 3.29 21.10 -23.05
N HIS A 75 2.58 20.14 -23.66
CA HIS A 75 1.30 20.39 -24.31
C HIS A 75 0.22 20.86 -23.32
N TYR A 76 0.09 20.20 -22.15
CA TYR A 76 -0.90 20.57 -21.16
C TYR A 76 -0.55 21.84 -20.38
N GLU A 77 0.74 22.11 -20.13
CA GLU A 77 1.17 23.41 -19.58
C GLU A 77 0.79 24.58 -20.49
N ARG A 78 0.94 24.43 -21.82
CA ARG A 78 0.52 25.45 -22.79
C ARG A 78 -1.00 25.65 -22.82
N LYS A 79 -1.77 24.68 -22.34
CA LYS A 79 -3.24 24.78 -22.16
C LYS A 79 -3.63 25.34 -20.80
N GLY A 80 -2.68 25.67 -19.94
CA GLY A 80 -2.94 26.27 -18.62
C GLY A 80 -3.08 25.29 -17.46
N TYR A 81 -2.78 24.00 -17.65
CA TYR A 81 -2.78 23.02 -16.57
C TYR A 81 -1.42 22.96 -15.87
N GLU A 82 -1.43 22.73 -14.57
CA GLU A 82 -0.22 22.34 -13.86
C GLU A 82 0.12 20.89 -14.26
N ALA A 83 1.29 20.69 -14.89
CA ALA A 83 1.69 19.38 -15.37
C ALA A 83 3.15 19.06 -15.02
N THR A 84 3.39 17.84 -14.55
CA THR A 84 4.70 17.28 -14.26
C THR A 84 4.82 15.90 -14.86
N PHE A 85 6.04 15.35 -14.93
CA PHE A 85 6.24 13.94 -15.26
C PHE A 85 7.30 13.32 -14.36
N ASP A 86 7.21 12.00 -14.19
CA ASP A 86 8.12 11.25 -13.36
C ASP A 86 8.42 9.88 -13.97
N VAL A 87 9.63 9.38 -13.75
CA VAL A 87 10.07 8.09 -14.26
C VAL A 87 9.68 6.97 -13.28
N ILE A 88 9.27 5.84 -13.81
CA ILE A 88 9.11 4.60 -13.05
C ILE A 88 10.39 3.79 -13.22
N PRO A 89 11.23 3.65 -12.17
CA PRO A 89 12.47 2.88 -12.24
C PRO A 89 12.22 1.43 -12.65
N HIS A 90 13.13 0.86 -13.42
CA HIS A 90 13.08 -0.51 -13.92
C HIS A 90 11.87 -0.87 -14.80
N LEU A 91 11.01 0.08 -15.11
CA LEU A 91 9.90 -0.12 -16.02
C LEU A 91 10.42 -0.01 -17.47
N SER A 92 11.11 -1.06 -17.91
CA SER A 92 11.63 -1.17 -19.27
C SER A 92 11.23 -2.50 -19.87
N TYR A 93 10.52 -2.49 -20.99
CA TYR A 93 9.99 -3.69 -21.64
C TYR A 93 11.05 -4.56 -22.29
N ARG A 94 12.26 -4.09 -22.37
CA ARG A 94 13.43 -4.80 -22.93
C ARG A 94 14.23 -5.52 -21.86
N GLU A 95 13.92 -5.28 -20.58
CA GLU A 95 14.64 -5.85 -19.46
C GLU A 95 13.94 -7.10 -18.89
N THR A 96 14.74 -8.06 -18.47
CA THR A 96 14.25 -9.30 -17.85
C THR A 96 13.48 -9.03 -16.55
N HIS A 97 13.81 -7.93 -15.86
CA HIS A 97 13.24 -7.55 -14.56
C HIS A 97 11.99 -6.68 -14.64
N PHE A 98 11.42 -6.47 -15.85
CA PHE A 98 10.19 -5.69 -16.02
C PHE A 98 9.06 -6.16 -15.11
N ARG A 99 8.86 -7.49 -15.03
CA ARG A 99 7.75 -8.07 -14.26
C ARG A 99 7.95 -7.87 -12.77
N SER A 100 9.12 -8.17 -12.25
CA SER A 100 9.40 -8.20 -10.82
C SER A 100 9.70 -6.81 -10.26
N GLN A 101 10.60 -6.07 -10.89
CA GLN A 101 11.05 -4.76 -10.41
C GLN A 101 10.27 -3.59 -11.02
N GLY A 102 10.05 -3.58 -12.33
CA GLY A 102 9.38 -2.47 -13.00
C GLY A 102 7.93 -2.27 -12.57
N LEU A 103 7.13 -3.35 -12.51
CA LEU A 103 5.74 -3.26 -12.05
C LEU A 103 5.65 -3.00 -10.54
N ARG A 104 6.61 -3.49 -9.74
CA ARG A 104 6.69 -3.16 -8.32
C ARG A 104 7.02 -1.66 -8.12
N SER A 105 7.94 -1.11 -8.91
CA SER A 105 8.26 0.32 -8.90
C SER A 105 7.07 1.18 -9.29
N LEU A 106 6.27 0.75 -10.28
CA LEU A 106 5.02 1.42 -10.65
C LEU A 106 4.04 1.48 -9.47
N VAL A 107 3.84 0.35 -8.79
CA VAL A 107 2.98 0.29 -7.60
C VAL A 107 3.48 1.24 -6.51
N GLY A 108 4.77 1.16 -6.16
CA GLY A 108 5.38 2.02 -5.15
C GLY A 108 5.21 3.50 -5.48
N LYS A 109 5.45 3.88 -6.74
CA LYS A 109 5.32 5.27 -7.20
C LYS A 109 3.88 5.78 -7.17
N LEU A 110 2.92 4.97 -7.60
CA LEU A 110 1.50 5.32 -7.51
C LEU A 110 1.08 5.55 -6.06
N VAL A 111 1.48 4.65 -5.14
CA VAL A 111 1.15 4.77 -3.71
C VAL A 111 1.79 6.01 -3.10
N GLU A 112 3.08 6.27 -3.39
CA GLU A 112 3.79 7.47 -2.94
C GLU A 112 3.03 8.75 -3.34
N LEU A 113 2.70 8.87 -4.63
CA LEU A 113 2.00 10.05 -5.15
C LEU A 113 0.60 10.18 -4.58
N ILE A 114 -0.17 9.10 -4.48
CA ILE A 114 -1.50 9.12 -3.87
C ILE A 114 -1.44 9.63 -2.43
N ARG A 115 -0.50 9.14 -1.63
CA ARG A 115 -0.34 9.57 -0.23
C ARG A 115 0.06 11.03 -0.13
N ASN A 116 1.01 11.48 -0.94
CA ASN A 116 1.49 12.86 -0.96
C ASN A 116 0.39 13.84 -1.38
N GLU A 117 -0.38 13.53 -2.41
CA GLU A 117 -1.46 14.38 -2.90
C GLU A 117 -2.63 14.43 -1.89
N LYS A 118 -3.03 13.27 -1.34
CA LYS A 118 -4.07 13.22 -0.29
C LYS A 118 -3.66 13.96 0.98
N ALA A 119 -2.39 13.90 1.39
CA ALA A 119 -1.86 14.63 2.54
C ALA A 119 -1.94 16.17 2.35
N GLN A 120 -1.94 16.64 1.10
CA GLN A 120 -2.14 18.05 0.74
C GLN A 120 -3.62 18.41 0.54
N GLY A 121 -4.55 17.50 0.88
CA GLY A 121 -5.99 17.73 0.74
C GLY A 121 -6.50 17.67 -0.69
N ARG A 122 -5.75 17.09 -1.63
CA ARG A 122 -6.19 16.96 -3.02
C ARG A 122 -6.88 15.63 -3.26
N GLU A 123 -7.90 15.64 -4.09
CA GLU A 123 -8.49 14.43 -4.63
C GLU A 123 -7.54 13.83 -5.69
N VAL A 124 -7.51 12.52 -5.80
CA VAL A 124 -6.65 11.81 -6.74
C VAL A 124 -7.48 10.87 -7.60
N CYS A 125 -7.18 10.79 -8.87
CA CYS A 125 -7.64 9.71 -9.73
C CYS A 125 -6.50 9.21 -10.63
N ILE A 126 -6.65 8.01 -11.17
CA ILE A 126 -5.66 7.39 -12.07
C ILE A 126 -6.26 7.26 -13.46
N ASN A 127 -5.56 7.77 -14.47
CA ASN A 127 -5.78 7.45 -15.87
C ASN A 127 -4.84 6.31 -16.28
N ALA A 128 -5.37 5.10 -16.37
CA ALA A 128 -4.63 3.87 -16.70
C ALA A 128 -4.78 3.49 -18.19
N THR A 129 -4.94 4.47 -19.07
CA THR A 129 -5.16 4.22 -20.51
C THR A 129 -3.86 4.01 -21.27
N GLY A 130 -2.81 4.74 -20.92
CA GLY A 130 -1.48 4.59 -21.52
C GLY A 130 -0.69 3.45 -20.89
N GLY A 131 0.34 2.97 -21.59
CA GLY A 131 1.19 1.89 -21.10
C GLY A 131 0.71 0.49 -21.47
N PHE A 132 1.30 -0.53 -20.86
CA PHE A 132 0.94 -1.93 -21.08
C PHE A 132 -0.27 -2.35 -20.25
N LYS A 133 -0.96 -3.39 -20.68
CA LYS A 133 -2.12 -3.97 -19.97
C LYS A 133 -1.80 -4.33 -18.52
N ALA A 134 -0.58 -4.80 -18.24
CA ALA A 134 -0.15 -5.11 -16.89
C ALA A 134 -0.09 -3.85 -15.99
N GLU A 135 0.38 -2.72 -16.52
CA GLU A 135 0.38 -1.45 -15.78
C GLU A 135 -1.04 -1.02 -15.38
N GLY A 136 -1.99 -1.11 -16.32
CA GLY A 136 -3.40 -0.84 -16.05
C GLY A 136 -4.01 -1.77 -15.00
N ALA A 137 -3.64 -3.06 -15.00
CA ALA A 137 -4.10 -4.02 -14.00
C ALA A 137 -3.60 -3.65 -12.60
N TYR A 138 -2.31 -3.33 -12.44
CA TYR A 138 -1.77 -2.91 -11.13
C TYR A 138 -2.23 -1.52 -10.71
N ALA A 139 -2.41 -0.59 -11.63
CA ALA A 139 -3.03 0.70 -11.34
C ALA A 139 -4.46 0.53 -10.79
N THR A 140 -5.22 -0.42 -11.35
CA THR A 140 -6.57 -0.77 -10.85
C THR A 140 -6.51 -1.38 -9.45
N LEU A 141 -5.57 -2.30 -9.20
CA LEU A 141 -5.36 -2.87 -7.86
C LEU A 141 -5.03 -1.79 -6.83
N VAL A 142 -4.10 -0.88 -7.15
CA VAL A 142 -3.77 0.25 -6.28
C VAL A 142 -4.98 1.15 -6.05
N GLY A 143 -5.75 1.45 -7.10
CA GLY A 143 -6.97 2.24 -6.97
C GLY A 143 -7.99 1.62 -6.01
N LEU A 144 -8.19 0.30 -6.07
CA LEU A 144 -9.07 -0.44 -5.15
C LEU A 144 -8.56 -0.42 -3.71
N LEU A 145 -7.25 -0.61 -3.51
CA LEU A 145 -6.63 -0.66 -2.18
C LEU A 145 -6.61 0.70 -1.46
N PHE A 146 -6.49 1.78 -2.23
CA PHE A 146 -6.36 3.14 -1.69
C PHE A 146 -7.59 4.02 -1.86
N ASP A 147 -8.70 3.43 -2.32
CA ASP A 147 -9.96 4.15 -2.63
C ASP A 147 -9.70 5.36 -3.55
N VAL A 148 -9.12 5.06 -4.71
CA VAL A 148 -8.82 6.04 -5.76
C VAL A 148 -9.50 5.62 -7.05
N PRO A 149 -10.32 6.48 -7.68
CA PRO A 149 -10.96 6.17 -8.96
C PRO A 149 -9.92 5.90 -10.05
N VAL A 150 -10.12 4.83 -10.81
CA VAL A 150 -9.29 4.48 -11.97
C VAL A 150 -10.13 4.58 -13.24
N TYR A 151 -9.60 5.25 -14.23
CA TYR A 151 -10.23 5.46 -15.51
C TYR A 151 -9.42 4.82 -16.64
N TYR A 152 -10.15 4.28 -17.60
CA TYR A 152 -9.60 3.65 -18.78
C TYR A 152 -10.46 3.95 -20.00
N ILE A 153 -9.85 4.11 -21.16
CA ILE A 153 -10.56 4.16 -22.44
C ILE A 153 -9.90 3.21 -23.43
N HIS A 154 -10.69 2.44 -24.13
CA HIS A 154 -10.22 1.63 -25.25
C HIS A 154 -10.25 2.44 -26.54
N GLU A 155 -9.31 2.20 -27.44
CA GLU A 155 -9.18 2.96 -28.71
C GLU A 155 -10.46 3.01 -29.55
N VAL A 156 -11.26 1.94 -29.50
CA VAL A 156 -12.52 1.80 -30.25
C VAL A 156 -13.71 2.43 -29.54
N PHE A 157 -13.64 2.59 -28.20
CA PHE A 157 -14.75 3.15 -27.43
C PHE A 157 -14.68 4.68 -27.40
N GLN A 158 -15.86 5.30 -27.50
CA GLN A 158 -15.98 6.74 -27.42
C GLN A 158 -16.18 7.26 -25.99
N GLU A 159 -16.41 6.36 -25.04
CA GLU A 159 -16.68 6.68 -23.65
C GLU A 159 -15.54 6.21 -22.75
N ILE A 160 -15.24 7.02 -21.74
CA ILE A 160 -14.30 6.64 -20.69
C ILE A 160 -15.00 5.69 -19.71
N VAL A 161 -14.32 4.62 -19.34
CA VAL A 161 -14.82 3.65 -18.39
C VAL A 161 -14.15 3.91 -17.03
N ARG A 162 -14.97 4.18 -16.02
CA ARG A 162 -14.50 4.12 -14.64
C ARG A 162 -14.48 2.67 -14.20
N MET A 163 -13.33 2.20 -13.72
CA MET A 163 -13.22 0.88 -13.12
C MET A 163 -14.13 0.79 -11.89
N PRO A 164 -14.85 -0.32 -11.69
CA PRO A 164 -15.83 -0.42 -10.63
C PRO A 164 -15.18 -0.24 -9.26
N ALA A 165 -15.70 0.70 -8.47
CA ALA A 165 -15.42 0.75 -7.05
C ALA A 165 -16.20 -0.40 -6.39
N ILE A 166 -15.50 -1.36 -5.84
CA ILE A 166 -16.11 -2.49 -5.14
C ILE A 166 -15.93 -2.24 -3.64
N PRO A 167 -16.98 -2.31 -2.82
CA PRO A 167 -16.86 -2.18 -1.37
C PRO A 167 -16.21 -3.45 -0.79
N ILE A 168 -14.91 -3.55 -0.92
CA ILE A 168 -14.11 -4.66 -0.38
C ILE A 168 -13.52 -4.20 0.94
N ASP A 169 -13.72 -5.01 1.98
CA ASP A 169 -12.97 -4.88 3.24
C ASP A 169 -11.80 -5.88 3.19
N TRP A 170 -10.59 -5.36 3.24
CA TRP A 170 -9.37 -6.16 3.12
C TRP A 170 -8.94 -6.69 4.48
N ASP A 171 -8.71 -7.99 4.58
CA ASP A 171 -8.18 -8.61 5.80
C ASP A 171 -6.64 -8.48 5.84
N TYR A 172 -6.16 -7.55 6.65
CA TYR A 172 -4.73 -7.32 6.88
C TYR A 172 -4.15 -8.14 8.04
N SER A 173 -4.93 -9.01 8.68
CA SER A 173 -4.47 -9.77 9.84
C SER A 173 -3.22 -10.60 9.55
N LEU A 174 -3.17 -11.21 8.37
CA LEU A 174 -2.03 -12.01 7.92
C LEU A 174 -0.76 -11.17 7.70
N LEU A 175 -0.90 -9.95 7.15
CA LEU A 175 0.23 -9.01 7.01
C LEU A 175 0.72 -8.51 8.38
N ALA A 176 -0.20 -8.27 9.31
CA ALA A 176 0.16 -7.88 10.67
C ALA A 176 0.94 -9.00 11.40
N GLU A 177 0.62 -10.27 11.16
CA GLU A 177 1.35 -11.41 11.73
C GLU A 177 2.79 -11.50 11.17
N TYR A 178 2.95 -11.29 9.88
CA TYR A 178 4.25 -11.39 9.19
C TYR A 178 4.89 -10.03 8.88
N GLU A 179 4.51 -8.96 9.58
CA GLU A 179 4.95 -7.59 9.26
C GLU A 179 6.45 -7.43 9.18
N GLU A 180 7.21 -7.99 10.13
CA GLU A 180 8.68 -7.90 10.14
C GLU A 180 9.30 -8.54 8.90
N PHE A 181 8.73 -9.65 8.44
CA PHE A 181 9.15 -10.32 7.22
C PHE A 181 8.87 -9.46 5.97
N PHE A 182 7.69 -8.84 5.90
CA PHE A 182 7.35 -7.94 4.81
C PHE A 182 8.20 -6.67 4.81
N ARG A 183 8.45 -6.07 5.98
CA ARG A 183 9.37 -4.92 6.11
C ARG A 183 10.78 -5.26 5.63
N PHE A 184 11.26 -6.44 5.96
CA PHE A 184 12.57 -6.91 5.54
C PHE A 184 12.68 -7.06 4.02
N LEU A 185 11.65 -7.59 3.36
CA LEU A 185 11.60 -7.74 1.90
C LEU A 185 11.26 -6.44 1.14
N HIS A 186 10.58 -5.51 1.80
CA HIS A 186 10.24 -4.22 1.19
C HIS A 186 11.47 -3.35 0.96
N GLN A 187 12.47 -3.43 1.83
CA GLN A 187 13.67 -2.60 1.77
C GLN A 187 14.61 -2.97 0.62
N ASP A 188 14.78 -4.29 0.35
CA ASP A 188 15.77 -4.79 -0.59
C ASP A 188 15.44 -6.16 -1.17
N LEU A 189 16.10 -6.51 -2.28
CA LEU A 189 16.18 -7.88 -2.77
C LEU A 189 16.94 -8.73 -1.77
N ARG A 190 16.44 -9.92 -1.45
CA ARG A 190 17.07 -10.84 -0.50
C ARG A 190 17.46 -12.14 -1.14
N SER A 191 18.60 -12.66 -0.76
CA SER A 191 19.05 -13.97 -1.22
C SER A 191 18.06 -15.06 -0.77
N ARG A 192 17.67 -15.94 -1.69
CA ARG A 192 16.84 -17.11 -1.39
C ARG A 192 17.48 -18.00 -0.32
N TYR A 193 18.80 -18.13 -0.35
CA TYR A 193 19.55 -18.94 0.61
C TYR A 193 19.38 -18.44 2.05
N GLU A 194 19.41 -17.12 2.25
CA GLU A 194 19.18 -16.50 3.59
C GLU A 194 17.78 -16.75 4.12
N LEU A 195 16.81 -16.92 3.21
CA LEU A 195 15.40 -17.03 3.53
C LEU A 195 14.85 -18.45 3.52
N GLU A 196 15.62 -19.46 3.10
CA GLU A 196 15.16 -20.82 2.84
C GLU A 196 14.31 -21.41 3.99
N LYS A 197 14.81 -21.31 5.23
CA LYS A 197 14.10 -21.79 6.43
C LYS A 197 12.82 -20.99 6.71
N LYS A 198 12.84 -19.68 6.47
CA LYS A 198 11.65 -18.83 6.66
C LYS A 198 10.62 -19.12 5.58
N LEU A 199 11.04 -19.21 4.32
CA LEU A 199 10.17 -19.51 3.18
C LEU A 199 9.45 -20.86 3.33
N SER A 200 10.14 -21.88 3.81
CA SER A 200 9.54 -23.22 4.00
C SER A 200 8.39 -23.22 5.04
N ALA A 201 8.47 -22.33 6.02
CA ALA A 201 7.46 -22.22 7.09
C ALA A 201 6.30 -21.26 6.74
N LEU A 202 6.37 -20.50 5.63
CA LEU A 202 5.34 -19.52 5.28
C LEU A 202 4.06 -20.17 4.77
N PRO A 203 2.88 -19.68 5.18
CA PRO A 203 1.61 -20.05 4.58
C PRO A 203 1.57 -19.74 3.07
N GLN A 204 0.82 -20.54 2.32
CA GLN A 204 0.68 -20.36 0.86
C GLN A 204 0.16 -18.96 0.48
N LYS A 205 -0.74 -18.38 1.27
CA LYS A 205 -1.24 -17.01 1.06
C LYS A 205 -0.15 -15.95 1.14
N ILE A 206 0.83 -16.12 2.04
CA ILE A 206 1.99 -15.22 2.12
C ILE A 206 2.92 -15.42 0.93
N ARG A 207 3.18 -16.67 0.54
CA ARG A 207 4.04 -16.97 -0.61
C ARG A 207 3.48 -16.38 -1.91
N SER A 208 2.16 -16.34 -2.10
CA SER A 208 1.55 -15.72 -3.28
C SER A 208 1.78 -14.21 -3.41
N LEU A 209 2.21 -13.55 -2.34
CA LEU A 209 2.60 -12.14 -2.32
C LEU A 209 4.10 -11.91 -2.59
N LEU A 210 4.84 -12.99 -2.81
CA LEU A 210 6.26 -12.96 -3.12
C LEU A 210 6.52 -13.25 -4.59
N GLU A 211 7.63 -12.76 -5.08
CA GLU A 211 8.22 -13.10 -6.36
C GLU A 211 9.61 -13.69 -6.12
N GLU A 212 9.89 -14.81 -6.78
CA GLU A 212 11.21 -15.44 -6.78
C GLU A 212 11.79 -15.29 -8.19
N GLU A 213 12.94 -14.64 -8.30
CA GLU A 213 13.63 -14.46 -9.57
C GLU A 213 15.12 -14.80 -9.39
N GLU A 214 15.61 -15.75 -10.18
CA GLU A 214 16.96 -16.33 -10.04
C GLU A 214 17.21 -16.84 -8.61
N ASN A 215 18.11 -16.18 -7.87
CA ASN A 215 18.44 -16.51 -6.49
C ASN A 215 17.90 -15.48 -5.48
N PHE A 216 17.00 -14.60 -5.91
CA PHE A 216 16.44 -13.54 -5.06
C PHE A 216 14.96 -13.75 -4.78
N VAL A 217 14.54 -13.26 -3.63
CA VAL A 217 13.15 -13.18 -3.20
C VAL A 217 12.81 -11.74 -2.89
N MET A 218 11.65 -11.31 -3.35
CA MET A 218 11.14 -9.97 -3.16
C MET A 218 9.62 -9.98 -3.00
N LEU A 219 9.03 -8.85 -2.64
CA LEU A 219 7.59 -8.70 -2.75
C LEU A 219 7.20 -8.67 -4.23
N SER A 220 6.18 -9.43 -4.60
CA SER A 220 5.55 -9.28 -5.91
C SER A 220 4.92 -7.87 -6.01
N PRO A 221 4.61 -7.35 -7.21
CA PRO A 221 3.91 -6.08 -7.34
C PRO A 221 2.57 -6.04 -6.57
N ALA A 222 1.84 -7.16 -6.52
CA ALA A 222 0.63 -7.28 -5.69
C ALA A 222 0.97 -7.29 -4.20
N GLY A 223 2.03 -7.98 -3.79
CA GLY A 223 2.54 -8.00 -2.41
C GLY A 223 2.94 -6.61 -1.95
N GLU A 224 3.62 -5.85 -2.81
CA GLU A 224 3.99 -4.46 -2.55
C GLU A 224 2.75 -3.58 -2.35
N ALA A 225 1.78 -3.63 -3.28
CA ALA A 225 0.54 -2.86 -3.17
C ALA A 225 -0.21 -3.17 -1.87
N PHE A 226 -0.34 -4.44 -1.54
CA PHE A 226 -1.08 -4.90 -0.36
C PHE A 226 -0.36 -4.54 0.94
N PHE A 227 0.97 -4.63 0.98
CA PHE A 227 1.76 -4.23 2.15
C PHE A 227 1.73 -2.72 2.38
N GLN A 228 1.81 -1.92 1.33
CA GLN A 228 1.67 -0.46 1.43
C GLN A 228 0.27 -0.05 1.92
N ALA A 229 -0.78 -0.73 1.45
CA ALA A 229 -2.14 -0.51 1.92
C ALA A 229 -2.30 -0.87 3.42
N TYR A 230 -1.69 -1.99 3.86
CA TYR A 230 -1.62 -2.35 5.28
C TYR A 230 -0.97 -1.25 6.11
N LEU A 231 0.19 -0.73 5.70
CA LEU A 231 0.89 0.34 6.42
C LEU A 231 0.01 1.60 6.51
N ALA A 232 -0.62 1.99 5.41
CA ALA A 232 -1.53 3.13 5.39
C ALA A 232 -2.74 2.93 6.32
N LYS A 233 -3.27 1.71 6.41
CA LYS A 233 -4.37 1.38 7.32
C LYS A 233 -3.95 1.46 8.78
N VAL A 234 -2.75 0.97 9.11
CA VAL A 234 -2.17 1.10 10.46
C VAL A 234 -2.05 2.57 10.86
N ASP A 235 -1.54 3.42 9.96
CA ASP A 235 -1.41 4.87 10.20
C ASP A 235 -2.80 5.52 10.42
N GLN A 236 -3.80 5.13 9.63
CA GLN A 236 -5.17 5.65 9.74
C GLN A 236 -5.82 5.37 11.10
N VAL A 237 -5.57 4.17 11.67
CA VAL A 237 -6.13 3.79 12.98
C VAL A 237 -5.22 4.15 14.15
N ALA A 238 -4.12 4.84 13.92
CA ALA A 238 -3.15 5.19 14.97
C ALA A 238 -3.77 5.98 16.15
N SER A 239 -4.81 6.78 15.87
CA SER A 239 -5.52 7.57 16.87
C SER A 239 -6.47 6.78 17.77
N LEU A 240 -6.71 5.47 17.51
CA LEU A 240 -7.57 4.65 18.36
C LEU A 240 -7.02 4.61 19.78
N PRO A 241 -7.79 5.05 20.81
CA PRO A 241 -7.30 5.13 22.17
C PRO A 241 -7.00 3.76 22.78
N VAL A 242 -5.85 3.66 23.43
CA VAL A 242 -5.46 2.50 24.25
C VAL A 242 -5.36 2.96 25.69
N GLU A 243 -5.95 2.20 26.61
CA GLU A 243 -5.96 2.46 28.04
C GLU A 243 -5.35 1.26 28.78
N PHE A 244 -4.52 1.53 29.78
CA PHE A 244 -3.89 0.50 30.61
C PHE A 244 -4.51 0.45 32.00
N SER A 245 -4.72 -0.76 32.52
CA SER A 245 -4.95 -0.97 33.95
C SER A 245 -3.69 -0.64 34.77
N PRO A 246 -3.78 -0.40 36.08
CA PRO A 246 -2.61 -0.21 36.94
C PRO A 246 -1.62 -1.38 36.91
N GLU A 247 -2.11 -2.59 36.65
CA GLU A 247 -1.28 -3.79 36.53
C GLU A 247 -0.52 -3.82 35.20
N ALA A 248 -1.19 -3.50 34.09
CA ALA A 248 -0.56 -3.39 32.78
C ALA A 248 0.52 -2.29 32.78
N TRP A 249 0.24 -1.14 33.42
CA TRP A 249 1.21 -0.06 33.59
C TRP A 249 2.48 -0.53 34.32
N ARG A 250 2.30 -1.15 35.48
CA ARG A 250 3.44 -1.63 36.27
C ARG A 250 4.27 -2.66 35.51
N SER A 251 3.63 -3.56 34.75
CA SER A 251 4.32 -4.55 33.94
C SER A 251 5.11 -3.88 32.81
N PHE A 252 4.53 -2.89 32.16
CA PHE A 252 5.17 -2.14 31.09
C PHE A 252 6.36 -1.30 31.58
N GLU A 253 6.23 -0.59 32.69
CA GLU A 253 7.31 0.25 33.25
C GLU A 253 8.49 -0.56 33.76
N ARG A 254 8.25 -1.77 34.25
CA ARG A 254 9.32 -2.68 34.73
C ARG A 254 10.03 -3.42 33.59
N ALA A 255 9.43 -3.48 32.42
CA ALA A 255 10.01 -4.13 31.27
C ALA A 255 11.20 -3.35 30.71
N ASP A 256 12.19 -4.05 30.17
CA ASP A 256 13.27 -3.40 29.44
C ASP A 256 12.79 -2.73 28.13
N GLY A 257 13.62 -1.85 27.57
CA GLY A 257 13.25 -1.09 26.38
C GLY A 257 12.87 -1.95 25.17
N THR A 258 13.46 -3.15 25.04
CA THR A 258 13.16 -4.07 23.93
C THR A 258 11.76 -4.67 24.09
N VAL A 259 11.42 -5.09 25.31
CA VAL A 259 10.07 -5.61 25.62
C VAL A 259 9.03 -4.50 25.47
N GLN A 260 9.31 -3.28 25.96
CA GLN A 260 8.42 -2.14 25.78
C GLN A 260 8.14 -1.85 24.30
N GLU A 261 9.16 -1.91 23.45
CA GLU A 261 8.98 -1.69 22.01
C GLU A 261 8.15 -2.80 21.35
N ARG A 262 8.36 -4.05 21.74
CA ARG A 262 7.51 -5.16 21.27
C ARG A 262 6.05 -4.98 21.70
N VAL A 263 5.81 -4.56 22.93
CA VAL A 263 4.45 -4.26 23.41
C VAL A 263 3.82 -3.12 22.61
N ARG A 264 4.54 -2.02 22.34
CA ARG A 264 4.06 -0.94 21.47
C ARG A 264 3.67 -1.46 20.09
N ASN A 265 4.50 -2.31 19.50
CA ASN A 265 4.21 -2.93 18.21
C ASN A 265 2.96 -3.83 18.25
N LEU A 266 2.76 -4.60 19.32
CA LEU A 266 1.53 -5.39 19.50
C LEU A 266 0.30 -4.49 19.61
N LEU A 267 0.38 -3.41 20.40
CA LEU A 267 -0.73 -2.46 20.56
C LEU A 267 -1.07 -1.73 19.27
N ARG A 268 -0.06 -1.36 18.49
CA ARG A 268 -0.25 -0.75 17.18
C ARG A 268 -1.04 -1.67 16.25
N LYS A 269 -0.70 -2.95 16.21
CA LYS A 269 -1.41 -3.96 15.42
C LYS A 269 -2.83 -4.22 15.93
N LEU A 270 -3.03 -4.22 17.24
CA LEU A 270 -4.35 -4.37 17.87
C LEU A 270 -5.34 -3.24 17.54
N LYS A 271 -4.86 -2.07 17.08
CA LYS A 271 -5.74 -1.00 16.61
C LYS A 271 -6.50 -1.39 15.34
N LEU A 272 -6.00 -2.37 14.56
CA LEU A 272 -6.72 -2.96 13.44
C LEU A 272 -7.82 -3.90 13.93
N LYS A 273 -9.04 -3.69 13.44
CA LYS A 273 -10.22 -4.49 13.84
C LYS A 273 -10.04 -5.96 13.46
N GLU A 274 -9.57 -6.23 12.26
CA GLU A 274 -9.32 -7.58 11.73
C GLU A 274 -8.27 -8.35 12.53
N VAL A 275 -7.26 -7.68 13.09
CA VAL A 275 -6.27 -8.30 14.00
C VAL A 275 -6.94 -8.72 15.29
N ARG A 276 -7.81 -7.89 15.87
CA ARG A 276 -8.57 -8.25 17.08
C ARG A 276 -9.50 -9.42 16.83
N GLN A 277 -10.13 -9.47 15.65
CA GLN A 277 -11.08 -10.53 15.30
C GLN A 277 -10.40 -11.86 14.94
N ASN A 278 -9.31 -11.82 14.18
CA ASN A 278 -8.71 -13.01 13.56
C ASN A 278 -7.45 -13.52 14.28
N CYS A 279 -6.73 -12.64 14.99
CA CYS A 279 -5.45 -12.98 15.63
C CYS A 279 -5.50 -12.98 17.15
N ALA A 280 -6.59 -12.54 17.77
CA ALA A 280 -6.79 -12.63 19.20
C ALA A 280 -7.65 -13.85 19.58
N LYS A 281 -7.39 -14.41 20.76
CA LYS A 281 -8.14 -15.55 21.29
C LYS A 281 -8.93 -15.14 22.53
N ALA A 282 -10.23 -15.47 22.53
CA ALA A 282 -11.06 -15.30 23.72
C ALA A 282 -10.58 -16.24 24.84
N LEU A 283 -10.47 -15.73 26.04
CA LEU A 283 -10.11 -16.51 27.23
C LEU A 283 -11.38 -17.13 27.82
N ARG A 284 -11.32 -18.44 28.11
CA ARG A 284 -12.44 -19.15 28.76
C ARG A 284 -12.68 -18.56 30.14
N ASN A 285 -13.95 -18.31 30.47
CA ASN A 285 -14.40 -17.75 31.74
C ASN A 285 -13.93 -16.33 32.08
N LEU A 286 -13.37 -15.60 31.12
CA LEU A 286 -12.96 -14.22 31.29
C LEU A 286 -13.50 -13.38 30.12
N SER A 287 -13.97 -12.17 30.40
CA SER A 287 -14.41 -11.21 29.35
C SER A 287 -13.25 -10.52 28.67
N CYS A 288 -12.16 -11.25 28.40
CA CYS A 288 -10.92 -10.73 27.83
C CYS A 288 -10.44 -11.58 26.66
N PHE A 289 -9.65 -10.94 25.82
CA PHE A 289 -8.93 -11.56 24.73
C PHE A 289 -7.43 -11.54 25.00
N VAL A 290 -6.69 -12.48 24.45
CA VAL A 290 -5.23 -12.51 24.46
C VAL A 290 -4.69 -12.36 23.04
N TYR A 291 -3.67 -11.53 22.87
CA TYR A 291 -2.96 -11.30 21.60
C TYR A 291 -1.44 -11.16 21.85
N PRO A 292 -0.58 -11.70 20.99
CA PRO A 292 -0.90 -12.60 19.88
C PRO A 292 -1.24 -14.02 20.35
N GLN A 293 -1.79 -14.82 19.42
CA GLN A 293 -1.90 -16.27 19.58
C GLN A 293 -0.53 -16.91 19.26
N GLY A 294 -0.22 -18.07 19.84
CA GLY A 294 1.01 -18.81 19.51
C GLY A 294 2.19 -18.54 20.46
N HIS A 295 3.41 -18.80 19.98
CA HIS A 295 4.64 -18.85 20.80
C HIS A 295 5.44 -17.54 20.82
N GLN A 296 4.77 -16.39 20.80
CA GLN A 296 5.47 -15.12 20.97
C GLN A 296 5.82 -14.86 22.45
N SER A 297 6.91 -14.13 22.69
CA SER A 297 7.45 -13.90 24.03
C SER A 297 6.51 -13.05 24.89
N GLU A 298 5.94 -11.99 24.31
CA GLU A 298 5.03 -11.08 25.02
C GLU A 298 3.60 -11.23 24.49
N ARG A 299 2.63 -11.09 25.41
CA ARG A 299 1.20 -11.11 25.13
C ARG A 299 0.50 -10.01 25.92
N VAL A 300 -0.53 -9.46 25.31
CA VAL A 300 -1.42 -8.51 25.97
C VAL A 300 -2.79 -9.14 26.18
N LEU A 301 -3.32 -8.98 27.39
CA LEU A 301 -4.70 -9.30 27.72
C LEU A 301 -5.51 -8.02 27.61
N PHE A 302 -6.56 -8.03 26.78
CA PHE A 302 -7.33 -6.82 26.50
C PHE A 302 -8.82 -7.12 26.36
N CYS A 303 -9.63 -6.06 26.44
CA CYS A 303 -11.02 -6.04 26.04
C CYS A 303 -11.31 -4.79 25.19
N GLU A 304 -12.40 -4.85 24.44
CA GLU A 304 -12.94 -3.69 23.72
C GLU A 304 -13.98 -3.00 24.59
N HIS A 305 -13.91 -1.67 24.69
CA HIS A 305 -14.89 -0.87 25.43
C HIS A 305 -15.28 0.37 24.62
N GLY A 306 -16.41 0.29 23.93
CA GLY A 306 -16.79 1.31 22.96
C GLY A 306 -15.73 1.41 21.86
N ASN A 307 -15.22 2.61 21.62
CA ASN A 307 -14.17 2.87 20.63
C ASN A 307 -12.77 2.92 21.28
N ARG A 308 -12.47 2.04 22.24
CA ARG A 308 -11.20 1.99 22.97
C ARG A 308 -10.74 0.56 23.19
N ILE A 309 -9.43 0.38 23.29
CA ILE A 309 -8.80 -0.88 23.68
C ILE A 309 -8.32 -0.75 25.12
N ARG A 310 -8.82 -1.59 26.04
CA ARG A 310 -8.39 -1.63 27.43
C ARG A 310 -7.49 -2.83 27.66
N VAL A 311 -6.24 -2.58 28.01
CA VAL A 311 -5.26 -3.60 28.34
C VAL A 311 -5.27 -3.88 29.83
N CYS A 312 -5.63 -5.10 30.20
CA CYS A 312 -5.74 -5.53 31.60
C CYS A 312 -4.38 -5.95 32.15
N ALA A 313 -3.59 -6.67 31.36
CA ALA A 313 -2.29 -7.18 31.75
C ALA A 313 -1.37 -7.37 30.54
N ILE A 314 -0.07 -7.31 30.80
CA ILE A 314 1.00 -7.68 29.88
C ILE A 314 1.74 -8.82 30.52
N VAL A 315 1.93 -9.92 29.77
CA VAL A 315 2.55 -11.15 30.27
C VAL A 315 3.64 -11.62 29.32
N SER A 316 4.70 -12.23 29.89
CA SER A 316 5.72 -12.92 29.11
C SER A 316 5.45 -14.42 29.11
N HIS A 317 5.71 -15.09 28.00
CA HIS A 317 5.52 -16.54 27.89
C HIS A 317 6.57 -17.31 28.72
N SER A 318 7.71 -16.71 29.00
CA SER A 318 8.78 -17.27 29.81
C SER A 318 8.48 -17.26 31.31
N ASP A 319 7.45 -16.53 31.72
CA ASP A 319 7.09 -16.33 33.11
C ASP A 319 5.83 -17.13 33.43
N LYS A 320 5.85 -17.94 34.49
CA LYS A 320 4.65 -18.64 35.03
C LYS A 320 3.51 -17.66 35.37
N SER A 321 3.76 -16.36 35.18
CA SER A 321 2.79 -15.28 35.40
C SER A 321 1.52 -15.43 34.57
N TYR A 322 1.60 -15.98 33.35
CA TYR A 322 0.41 -16.18 32.51
C TYR A 322 -0.58 -17.16 33.11
N GLU A 323 -0.12 -18.31 33.59
CA GLU A 323 -0.96 -19.33 34.24
C GLU A 323 -1.53 -18.77 35.54
N ALA A 324 -0.71 -18.15 36.38
CA ALA A 324 -1.14 -17.52 37.62
C ALA A 324 -2.17 -16.40 37.41
N LEU A 325 -2.10 -15.66 36.32
CA LEU A 325 -3.08 -14.64 35.97
C LEU A 325 -4.44 -15.25 35.55
N LEU A 326 -4.41 -16.34 34.79
CA LEU A 326 -5.60 -17.06 34.39
C LEU A 326 -6.32 -17.67 35.64
N GLU A 327 -5.56 -18.20 36.59
CA GLU A 327 -6.10 -18.75 37.84
C GLU A 327 -6.68 -17.67 38.75
N ARG A 328 -6.10 -16.46 38.79
CA ARG A 328 -6.62 -15.31 39.56
C ARG A 328 -7.87 -14.67 38.97
N GLY A 329 -8.25 -15.02 37.74
CA GLY A 329 -9.46 -14.50 37.12
C GLY A 329 -9.36 -13.01 36.77
N ILE A 330 -8.19 -12.54 36.27
CA ILE A 330 -8.04 -11.16 35.83
C ILE A 330 -8.96 -10.89 34.64
N SER A 331 -9.84 -9.93 34.81
CA SER A 331 -10.68 -9.41 33.74
C SER A 331 -10.61 -7.89 33.68
N CYS A 332 -10.91 -7.32 32.52
CA CYS A 332 -11.03 -5.87 32.38
C CYS A 332 -12.14 -5.28 33.29
N GLU A 333 -13.13 -6.10 33.66
CA GLU A 333 -14.21 -5.68 34.56
C GLU A 333 -13.75 -5.50 36.02
N ASN A 334 -12.73 -6.25 36.43
CA ASN A 334 -12.17 -6.19 37.77
C ASN A 334 -11.16 -5.07 37.99
N ALA A 335 -10.71 -4.38 36.91
CA ALA A 335 -9.79 -3.28 36.99
C ALA A 335 -10.52 -1.99 37.45
N ARG A 336 -10.08 -1.43 38.59
CA ARG A 336 -10.72 -0.26 39.20
C ARG A 336 -10.58 1.04 38.40
N SER A 337 -9.58 1.14 37.54
CA SER A 337 -9.31 2.31 36.71
C SER A 337 -8.50 1.94 35.47
N PHE A 338 -8.64 2.75 34.45
CA PHE A 338 -7.81 2.69 33.24
C PHE A 338 -7.23 4.06 32.94
N LEU A 339 -5.96 4.11 32.60
CA LEU A 339 -5.25 5.34 32.27
C LEU A 339 -4.88 5.31 30.77
N PRO A 340 -4.98 6.47 30.08
CA PRO A 340 -4.55 6.54 28.68
C PRO A 340 -3.09 6.12 28.52
N PHE A 341 -2.83 5.27 27.55
CA PHE A 341 -1.47 4.88 27.17
C PHE A 341 -1.00 5.83 26.06
N PRO A 342 0.06 6.61 26.27
CA PRO A 342 0.67 7.42 25.22
C PRO A 342 1.39 6.46 24.25
N GLY A 343 0.78 6.19 23.12
CA GLY A 343 1.27 5.29 22.07
C GLY A 343 2.35 5.90 21.21
#